data_62518531b09c91943b56b8b00b408aec
#
_entry.id   62518531b09c91943b56b8b00b408aec
#
_cell.length_a   1.000
_cell.length_b   1.000
_cell.length_c   1.000
_cell.angle_alpha   90.00
_cell.angle_beta   90.00
_cell.angle_gamma   90.00
#
_symmetry.space_group_name_H-M   'P 1'
#
loop_
_entity.id
_entity.type
_entity.pdbx_description
1 polymer ?
#
loop_
_entity_poly.entity_id
_entity_poly.type
_entity_poly.pdbx_seq_one_letter_code
_entity_poly.pdbx_strand_id
1 'polypeptide(L)'
;MKKILKLSLLILGLFISFGTRAFADENTLKNDIYDAIYKNIDGKLTYDINIKSIGGESDVDIRMSNADTPYLPSASTIKIFIGLAMRDAIYDGDFSYTDDIKEDLDLALRNSDNDATNRLIEKLGFDRINRTIFKYTLSDKTRLNRLMLGQGDENITNSKDLIKGLIEIYKSNDEISKDMIKSMEDSSSKRVKLLKDINPSLYCLNKTGELKNIENDLSLINTGKSSFIISLLTEDRANLGRDMQIKLINNLGLEITEAFVIYDKKMTLLKEQKERAEISRMDTTEKKLAYAIYKNQISYDAASLLLKTNSVDNIRENLERSNKKSEYLVIRASDSLAKLTKNKMESKDDRTLNLIRLIYTDKEDIRQINTSLALAFYNNNRSLEAAKTLLEKSPRASLDIRSKLLANIKNSEEMVEKAKKIL
;
A
#
# COMPACT_ATOMS: atom_id res chain seq x y z
N MET A 1 -30.32 -28.97 -22.21
CA MET A 1 -29.22 -29.55 -21.42
C MET A 1 -27.85 -29.44 -22.07
N LYS A 2 -27.60 -29.95 -23.31
CA LYS A 2 -26.26 -29.89 -23.96
C LYS A 2 -25.71 -28.46 -24.22
N LYS A 3 -26.55 -27.43 -24.43
CA LYS A 3 -26.11 -26.04 -24.63
C LYS A 3 -25.71 -25.35 -23.32
N ILE A 4 -26.39 -25.67 -22.22
CA ILE A 4 -26.08 -25.12 -20.89
C ILE A 4 -24.77 -25.71 -20.36
N LEU A 5 -24.53 -26.99 -20.60
CA LEU A 5 -23.28 -27.65 -20.20
C LEU A 5 -22.07 -27.13 -21.00
N LYS A 6 -22.23 -26.76 -22.27
CA LYS A 6 -21.14 -26.12 -23.05
C LYS A 6 -20.86 -24.69 -22.59
N LEU A 7 -21.86 -23.96 -22.15
CA LEU A 7 -21.69 -22.60 -21.63
C LEU A 7 -21.00 -22.60 -20.27
N SER A 8 -21.36 -23.54 -19.37
CA SER A 8 -20.71 -23.69 -18.08
C SER A 8 -19.25 -24.15 -18.18
N LEU A 9 -18.93 -25.04 -19.14
CA LEU A 9 -17.56 -25.45 -19.43
C LEU A 9 -16.73 -24.34 -20.06
N LEU A 10 -17.34 -23.46 -20.87
CA LEU A 10 -16.65 -22.30 -21.45
C LEU A 10 -16.36 -21.23 -20.39
N ILE A 11 -17.29 -21.03 -19.44
CA ILE A 11 -17.12 -20.12 -18.31
C ILE A 11 -16.06 -20.66 -17.35
N LEU A 12 -16.08 -21.96 -17.04
CA LEU A 12 -15.07 -22.60 -16.20
C LEU A 12 -13.67 -22.58 -16.85
N GLY A 13 -13.58 -22.81 -18.17
CA GLY A 13 -12.34 -22.72 -18.93
C GLY A 13 -11.76 -21.29 -18.96
N LEU A 14 -12.61 -20.26 -19.00
CA LEU A 14 -12.21 -18.86 -18.91
C LEU A 14 -11.71 -18.49 -17.50
N PHE A 15 -12.38 -18.96 -16.45
CA PHE A 15 -11.91 -18.75 -15.06
C PHE A 15 -10.57 -19.42 -14.79
N ILE A 16 -10.35 -20.65 -15.30
CA ILE A 16 -9.07 -21.35 -15.15
C ILE A 16 -7.96 -20.65 -15.93
N SER A 17 -8.24 -20.15 -17.15
CA SER A 17 -7.23 -19.46 -17.95
C SER A 17 -6.85 -18.07 -17.42
N PHE A 18 -7.76 -17.39 -16.75
CA PHE A 18 -7.47 -16.08 -16.13
C PHE A 18 -6.82 -16.19 -14.75
N GLY A 19 -7.20 -17.20 -13.96
CA GLY A 19 -6.51 -17.51 -12.70
C GLY A 19 -5.07 -17.92 -12.94
N THR A 20 -4.82 -18.79 -13.92
CA THR A 20 -3.45 -19.24 -14.27
C THR A 20 -2.57 -18.11 -14.84
N ARG A 21 -3.13 -17.12 -15.56
CA ARG A 21 -2.36 -15.97 -16.05
C ARG A 21 -1.98 -14.99 -14.94
N ALA A 22 -2.85 -14.73 -13.98
CA ALA A 22 -2.52 -13.88 -12.84
C ALA A 22 -1.43 -14.51 -11.97
N PHE A 23 -1.52 -15.83 -11.73
CA PHE A 23 -0.46 -16.60 -11.04
C PHE A 23 0.86 -16.63 -11.82
N ALA A 24 0.80 -16.77 -13.17
CA ALA A 24 1.99 -16.72 -14.00
C ALA A 24 2.69 -15.36 -13.98
N ASP A 25 1.92 -14.27 -13.86
CA ASP A 25 2.45 -12.92 -13.82
C ASP A 25 3.09 -12.59 -12.45
N GLU A 26 2.53 -13.08 -11.34
CA GLU A 26 3.14 -12.95 -10.02
C GLU A 26 4.40 -13.80 -9.88
N ASN A 27 4.42 -15.02 -10.44
CA ASN A 27 5.62 -15.84 -10.50
C ASN A 27 6.71 -15.17 -11.35
N THR A 28 6.36 -14.47 -12.43
CA THR A 28 7.32 -13.67 -13.20
C THR A 28 7.92 -12.56 -12.35
N LEU A 29 7.10 -11.78 -11.62
CA LEU A 29 7.58 -10.76 -10.70
C LEU A 29 8.53 -11.34 -9.65
N LYS A 30 8.18 -12.47 -9.03
CA LYS A 30 9.04 -13.14 -8.04
C LYS A 30 10.37 -13.60 -8.67
N ASN A 31 10.34 -14.16 -9.89
CA ASN A 31 11.54 -14.54 -10.60
C ASN A 31 12.43 -13.35 -10.93
N ASP A 32 11.86 -12.24 -11.43
CA ASP A 32 12.60 -11.01 -11.72
C ASP A 32 13.29 -10.46 -10.45
N ILE A 33 12.62 -10.57 -9.30
CA ILE A 33 13.20 -10.19 -8.00
C ILE A 33 14.35 -11.13 -7.62
N TYR A 34 14.18 -12.44 -7.76
CA TYR A 34 15.26 -13.40 -7.49
C TYR A 34 16.46 -13.16 -8.40
N ASP A 35 16.22 -12.93 -9.69
CA ASP A 35 17.27 -12.64 -10.68
C ASP A 35 18.04 -11.36 -10.30
N ALA A 36 17.32 -10.30 -9.85
CA ALA A 36 17.95 -9.08 -9.38
C ALA A 36 18.85 -9.33 -8.15
N ILE A 37 18.43 -10.16 -7.20
CA ILE A 37 19.22 -10.52 -6.03
C ILE A 37 20.48 -11.32 -6.44
N TYR A 38 20.30 -12.38 -7.24
CA TYR A 38 21.41 -13.21 -7.72
C TYR A 38 22.44 -12.43 -8.54
N LYS A 39 21.96 -11.58 -9.43
CA LYS A 39 22.80 -10.76 -10.30
C LYS A 39 23.62 -9.72 -9.52
N ASN A 40 23.02 -9.07 -8.54
CA ASN A 40 23.63 -7.91 -7.92
C ASN A 40 24.40 -8.23 -6.65
N ILE A 41 23.87 -9.00 -5.72
CA ILE A 41 24.47 -9.15 -4.39
C ILE A 41 24.88 -10.58 -4.03
N ASP A 42 24.23 -11.60 -4.58
CA ASP A 42 24.54 -12.99 -4.23
C ASP A 42 25.93 -13.37 -4.72
N GLY A 43 26.67 -14.11 -3.86
CA GLY A 43 28.07 -14.46 -4.11
C GLY A 43 29.07 -13.29 -4.08
N LYS A 44 28.63 -12.04 -3.84
CA LYS A 44 29.45 -10.84 -3.78
C LYS A 44 29.47 -10.21 -2.40
N LEU A 45 28.34 -10.19 -1.73
CA LEU A 45 28.17 -9.65 -0.39
C LEU A 45 27.61 -10.72 0.54
N THR A 46 27.90 -10.62 1.83
CA THR A 46 27.07 -11.26 2.86
C THR A 46 25.83 -10.40 3.03
N TYR A 47 24.64 -11.02 3.00
CA TYR A 47 23.37 -10.27 3.07
C TYR A 47 22.25 -11.02 3.78
N ASP A 48 21.29 -10.27 4.30
CA ASP A 48 19.92 -10.68 4.65
C ASP A 48 18.96 -9.68 4.02
N ILE A 49 18.16 -10.11 3.06
CA ILE A 49 17.18 -9.29 2.35
C ILE A 49 15.78 -9.85 2.51
N ASN A 50 14.82 -8.95 2.72
CA ASN A 50 13.39 -9.26 2.63
C ASN A 50 12.68 -8.22 1.78
N ILE A 51 11.89 -8.66 0.81
CA ILE A 51 11.03 -7.83 -0.03
C ILE A 51 9.59 -8.23 0.25
N LYS A 52 8.76 -7.26 0.66
CA LYS A 52 7.38 -7.53 1.04
C LYS A 52 6.41 -6.53 0.46
N SER A 53 5.40 -7.00 -0.26
CA SER A 53 4.23 -6.21 -0.66
C SER A 53 3.42 -5.81 0.56
N ILE A 54 2.99 -4.54 0.62
CA ILE A 54 2.16 -4.00 1.70
C ILE A 54 0.89 -3.33 1.18
N GLY A 55 0.74 -3.23 -0.14
CA GLY A 55 -0.44 -2.70 -0.83
C GLY A 55 -0.34 -2.89 -2.33
N GLY A 56 -1.49 -2.83 -3.01
CA GLY A 56 -1.59 -3.09 -4.44
C GLY A 56 -2.06 -4.52 -4.76
N GLU A 57 -1.75 -4.99 -5.96
CA GLU A 57 -2.21 -6.30 -6.48
C GLU A 57 -1.16 -7.40 -6.39
N SER A 58 0.08 -7.05 -6.03
CA SER A 58 1.16 -8.02 -5.84
C SER A 58 1.13 -8.61 -4.42
N ASP A 59 1.39 -9.91 -4.31
CA ASP A 59 1.57 -10.63 -3.03
C ASP A 59 2.97 -11.22 -2.97
N VAL A 60 3.96 -10.34 -2.82
CA VAL A 60 5.36 -10.71 -2.69
C VAL A 60 5.75 -10.74 -1.22
N ASP A 61 6.35 -11.83 -0.76
CA ASP A 61 7.05 -11.95 0.51
C ASP A 61 8.27 -12.87 0.28
N ILE A 62 9.36 -12.27 -0.15
CA ILE A 62 10.60 -12.97 -0.49
C ILE A 62 11.64 -12.63 0.54
N ARG A 63 12.22 -13.66 1.16
CA ARG A 63 13.37 -13.52 2.03
C ARG A 63 14.50 -14.40 1.56
N MET A 64 15.70 -13.82 1.45
CA MET A 64 16.94 -14.52 1.15
C MET A 64 18.05 -14.05 2.08
N SER A 65 18.91 -14.96 2.46
CA SER A 65 20.09 -14.66 3.28
C SER A 65 21.19 -15.69 2.99
N ASN A 66 22.41 -15.23 2.89
CA ASN A 66 23.62 -16.06 2.89
C ASN A 66 24.49 -15.83 4.13
N ALA A 67 23.96 -15.13 5.14
CA ALA A 67 24.64 -14.88 6.39
C ALA A 67 24.72 -16.15 7.26
N ASP A 68 25.85 -16.35 7.92
CA ASP A 68 26.09 -17.48 8.82
C ASP A 68 25.26 -17.41 10.11
N THR A 69 24.71 -16.21 10.41
CA THR A 69 23.91 -15.93 11.60
C THR A 69 22.51 -15.47 11.21
N PRO A 70 21.49 -15.68 12.08
CA PRO A 70 20.14 -15.23 11.80
C PRO A 70 19.93 -13.71 11.96
N TYR A 71 21.01 -12.96 12.13
CA TYR A 71 21.05 -11.49 12.29
C TYR A 71 22.36 -10.94 11.77
N LEU A 72 22.35 -9.65 11.44
CA LEU A 72 23.52 -8.86 11.05
C LEU A 72 23.57 -7.57 11.87
N PRO A 73 24.70 -6.84 11.88
CA PRO A 73 24.77 -5.51 12.47
C PRO A 73 23.71 -4.59 11.88
N SER A 74 22.92 -3.97 12.76
CA SER A 74 21.82 -3.11 12.33
C SER A 74 22.28 -1.75 11.81
N ALA A 75 23.44 -1.29 12.27
CA ALA A 75 23.83 0.11 12.12
C ALA A 75 22.66 1.04 12.53
N SER A 76 22.43 2.12 11.77
CA SER A 76 21.35 3.07 12.07
C SER A 76 19.95 2.62 11.67
N THR A 77 19.74 1.47 11.05
CA THR A 77 18.38 1.00 10.76
C THR A 77 17.57 0.68 12.01
N ILE A 78 18.23 0.35 13.13
CA ILE A 78 17.59 0.08 14.44
C ILE A 78 16.85 1.31 15.00
N LYS A 79 17.16 2.52 14.52
CA LYS A 79 16.57 3.78 15.00
C LYS A 79 15.05 3.82 14.83
N ILE A 80 14.48 3.07 13.89
CA ILE A 80 13.03 2.93 13.76
C ILE A 80 12.40 2.33 15.02
N PHE A 81 13.06 1.38 15.67
CA PHE A 81 12.58 0.77 16.90
C PHE A 81 12.74 1.70 18.13
N ILE A 82 13.76 2.55 18.13
CA ILE A 82 13.92 3.57 19.17
C ILE A 82 12.78 4.58 19.05
N GLY A 83 12.42 4.98 17.83
CA GLY A 83 11.25 5.82 17.58
C GLY A 83 9.94 5.16 18.03
N LEU A 84 9.73 3.88 17.72
CA LEU A 84 8.58 3.11 18.21
C LEU A 84 8.54 3.02 19.73
N ALA A 85 9.69 2.85 20.38
CA ALA A 85 9.76 2.80 21.83
C ALA A 85 9.43 4.16 22.49
N MET A 86 9.85 5.27 21.87
CA MET A 86 9.48 6.61 22.34
C MET A 86 7.97 6.87 22.11
N ARG A 87 7.43 6.48 20.96
CA ARG A 87 5.99 6.55 20.69
C ARG A 87 5.19 5.81 21.76
N ASP A 88 5.54 4.55 22.02
CA ASP A 88 4.85 3.74 23.03
C ASP A 88 4.96 4.37 24.42
N ALA A 89 6.14 4.86 24.79
CA ALA A 89 6.37 5.51 26.08
C ALA A 89 5.51 6.78 26.29
N ILE A 90 5.27 7.52 25.22
CA ILE A 90 4.39 8.71 25.26
C ILE A 90 2.92 8.28 25.40
N TYR A 91 2.48 7.27 24.67
CA TYR A 91 1.11 6.76 24.75
C TYR A 91 0.82 6.03 26.06
N ASP A 92 1.83 5.41 26.68
CA ASP A 92 1.74 4.84 28.04
C ASP A 92 1.65 5.93 29.13
N GLY A 93 1.91 7.21 28.79
CA GLY A 93 1.87 8.34 29.71
C GLY A 93 3.15 8.58 30.50
N ASP A 94 4.26 7.88 30.14
CA ASP A 94 5.54 8.03 30.83
C ASP A 94 6.31 9.29 30.40
N PHE A 95 6.04 9.76 29.18
CA PHE A 95 6.63 10.98 28.64
C PHE A 95 5.57 11.84 27.94
N SER A 96 5.77 13.17 27.95
CA SER A 96 5.04 14.09 27.09
C SER A 96 5.76 14.22 25.74
N TYR A 97 5.01 14.39 24.64
CA TYR A 97 5.58 14.63 23.32
C TYR A 97 6.02 16.10 23.20
N THR A 98 7.19 16.40 23.76
CA THR A 98 7.78 17.74 23.79
C THR A 98 8.52 18.04 22.48
N ASP A 99 8.79 19.33 22.23
CA ASP A 99 9.56 19.77 21.06
C ASP A 99 10.96 19.14 21.02
N ASP A 100 11.63 18.97 22.16
CA ASP A 100 12.94 18.30 22.24
C ASP A 100 12.88 16.85 21.76
N ILE A 101 11.85 16.10 22.18
CA ILE A 101 11.67 14.70 21.76
C ILE A 101 11.33 14.64 20.27
N LYS A 102 10.52 15.58 19.79
CA LYS A 102 10.17 15.70 18.38
C LYS A 102 11.39 15.99 17.51
N GLU A 103 12.24 16.93 17.95
CA GLU A 103 13.49 17.25 17.28
C GLU A 103 14.46 16.07 17.28
N ASP A 104 14.64 15.39 18.41
CA ASP A 104 15.52 14.22 18.52
C ASP A 104 15.04 13.08 17.61
N LEU A 105 13.72 12.80 17.51
CA LEU A 105 13.16 11.81 16.60
C LEU A 105 13.40 12.19 15.14
N ASP A 106 13.18 13.45 14.77
CA ASP A 106 13.42 13.94 13.43
C ASP A 106 14.89 13.82 13.03
N LEU A 107 15.81 14.31 13.87
CA LEU A 107 17.24 14.22 13.61
C LEU A 107 17.71 12.76 13.50
N ALA A 108 17.23 11.88 14.38
CA ALA A 108 17.58 10.45 14.38
C ALA A 108 17.14 9.75 13.09
N LEU A 109 15.95 10.07 12.57
CA LEU A 109 15.40 9.39 11.40
C LEU A 109 15.80 10.07 10.08
N ARG A 110 15.72 11.40 10.00
CA ARG A 110 16.03 12.16 8.78
C ARG A 110 17.53 12.25 8.49
N ASN A 111 18.32 12.58 9.52
CA ASN A 111 19.77 12.81 9.37
C ASN A 111 20.62 11.65 9.87
N SER A 112 19.99 10.64 10.46
CA SER A 112 20.71 9.55 11.13
C SER A 112 21.63 10.03 12.26
N ASP A 113 21.25 11.14 12.93
CA ASP A 113 22.04 11.74 13.99
C ASP A 113 22.21 10.78 15.18
N ASN A 114 23.46 10.57 15.62
CA ASN A 114 23.78 9.62 16.68
C ASN A 114 23.58 10.22 18.07
N ASP A 115 23.85 11.52 18.25
CA ASP A 115 23.72 12.18 19.55
C ASP A 115 22.24 12.33 19.91
N ALA A 116 21.38 12.75 18.96
CA ALA A 116 19.94 12.79 19.13
C ALA A 116 19.39 11.38 19.46
N THR A 117 19.86 10.36 18.75
CA THR A 117 19.49 8.96 19.01
C THR A 117 19.89 8.52 20.43
N ASN A 118 21.12 8.86 20.87
CA ASN A 118 21.61 8.49 22.18
C ASN A 118 20.81 9.18 23.29
N ARG A 119 20.42 10.44 23.14
CA ARG A 119 19.51 11.12 24.08
C ARG A 119 18.17 10.39 24.23
N LEU A 120 17.60 9.89 23.13
CA LEU A 120 16.37 9.08 23.18
C LEU A 120 16.62 7.75 23.90
N ILE A 121 17.76 7.07 23.64
CA ILE A 121 18.13 5.80 24.30
C ILE A 121 18.30 6.03 25.81
N GLU A 122 18.98 7.09 26.21
CA GLU A 122 19.23 7.44 27.63
C GLU A 122 17.91 7.74 28.36
N LYS A 123 16.97 8.44 27.72
CA LYS A 123 15.62 8.70 28.28
C LYS A 123 14.82 7.40 28.48
N LEU A 124 14.85 6.48 27.51
CA LEU A 124 14.04 5.27 27.48
C LEU A 124 14.65 4.10 28.27
N GLY A 125 15.97 3.98 28.24
CA GLY A 125 16.72 2.82 28.69
C GLY A 125 16.65 1.63 27.73
N PHE A 126 17.72 0.82 27.73
CA PHE A 126 17.85 -0.35 26.84
C PHE A 126 16.72 -1.36 27.01
N ASP A 127 16.32 -1.64 28.26
CA ASP A 127 15.29 -2.65 28.53
C ASP A 127 13.95 -2.28 27.94
N ARG A 128 13.54 -1.02 27.99
CA ARG A 128 12.29 -0.58 27.39
C ARG A 128 12.34 -0.71 25.88
N ILE A 129 13.42 -0.25 25.27
CA ILE A 129 13.59 -0.36 23.81
C ILE A 129 13.56 -1.82 23.39
N ASN A 130 14.28 -2.71 24.05
CA ASN A 130 14.31 -4.12 23.73
C ASN A 130 12.95 -4.82 23.97
N ARG A 131 12.18 -4.43 24.99
CA ARG A 131 10.79 -4.90 25.15
C ARG A 131 9.90 -4.44 24.00
N THR A 132 10.03 -3.19 23.55
CA THR A 132 9.28 -2.68 22.40
C THR A 132 9.67 -3.40 21.12
N ILE A 133 10.96 -3.66 20.88
CA ILE A 133 11.42 -4.48 19.77
C ILE A 133 10.72 -5.85 19.80
N PHE A 134 10.76 -6.54 20.93
CA PHE A 134 10.13 -7.84 21.07
C PHE A 134 8.60 -7.77 20.86
N LYS A 135 7.94 -6.74 21.38
CA LYS A 135 6.49 -6.52 21.21
C LYS A 135 6.08 -6.53 19.73
N TYR A 136 6.84 -5.86 18.87
CA TYR A 136 6.50 -5.73 17.45
C TYR A 136 7.05 -6.83 16.56
N THR A 137 8.19 -7.41 16.93
CA THR A 137 8.87 -8.42 16.10
C THR A 137 8.57 -9.85 16.51
N LEU A 138 8.27 -10.08 17.79
CA LEU A 138 8.20 -11.41 18.43
C LEU A 138 9.49 -12.21 18.19
N SER A 139 10.62 -11.52 18.23
CA SER A 139 11.94 -12.05 17.85
C SER A 139 13.01 -11.58 18.84
N ASP A 140 13.95 -12.46 19.15
CA ASP A 140 15.14 -12.19 19.93
C ASP A 140 16.37 -11.84 19.04
N LYS A 141 16.17 -11.77 17.72
CA LYS A 141 17.23 -11.52 16.73
C LYS A 141 17.46 -10.03 16.43
N THR A 142 16.62 -9.17 16.98
CA THR A 142 16.81 -7.71 16.93
C THR A 142 16.99 -7.20 18.33
N ARG A 143 18.12 -6.52 18.58
CA ARG A 143 18.49 -6.07 19.91
C ARG A 143 19.36 -4.82 19.87
N LEU A 144 19.02 -3.87 20.70
CA LEU A 144 19.86 -2.72 21.04
C LEU A 144 20.80 -3.11 22.19
N ASN A 145 22.09 -3.21 21.92
CA ASN A 145 23.11 -3.65 22.91
C ASN A 145 23.95 -2.48 23.42
N ARG A 146 24.14 -1.44 22.63
CA ARG A 146 24.97 -0.28 22.97
C ARG A 146 24.42 1.04 22.41
N LEU A 147 24.92 2.15 22.91
CA LEU A 147 24.69 3.47 22.32
C LEU A 147 25.23 3.52 20.88
N MET A 148 24.73 4.46 20.09
CA MET A 148 25.26 4.70 18.75
C MET A 148 26.73 5.11 18.84
N LEU A 149 27.59 4.40 18.14
CA LEU A 149 29.06 4.53 18.17
C LEU A 149 29.69 4.28 19.56
N GLY A 150 28.95 3.76 20.52
CA GLY A 150 29.45 3.40 21.85
C GLY A 150 30.31 2.12 21.84
N GLN A 151 30.81 1.75 23.01
CA GLN A 151 31.53 0.48 23.21
C GLN A 151 30.53 -0.65 23.54
N GLY A 152 30.99 -1.89 23.38
CA GLY A 152 30.21 -3.10 23.65
C GLY A 152 29.80 -3.84 22.38
N ASP A 153 28.96 -4.87 22.57
CA ASP A 153 28.43 -5.69 21.49
C ASP A 153 27.66 -4.86 20.49
N GLU A 154 27.72 -5.22 19.22
CA GLU A 154 27.05 -4.49 18.15
C GLU A 154 25.52 -4.59 18.28
N ASN A 155 24.83 -3.53 17.87
CA ASN A 155 23.38 -3.56 17.71
C ASN A 155 23.05 -4.46 16.52
N ILE A 156 22.13 -5.38 16.70
CA ILE A 156 21.82 -6.43 15.72
C ILE A 156 20.36 -6.39 15.29
N THR A 157 20.10 -6.87 14.08
CA THR A 157 18.75 -7.02 13.54
C THR A 157 18.72 -8.03 12.39
N ASN A 158 17.55 -8.30 11.86
CA ASN A 158 17.36 -9.02 10.61
C ASN A 158 16.35 -8.29 9.71
N SER A 159 16.36 -8.63 8.43
CA SER A 159 15.55 -7.98 7.40
C SER A 159 14.04 -8.10 7.68
N LYS A 160 13.59 -9.23 8.21
CA LYS A 160 12.16 -9.48 8.53
C LYS A 160 11.66 -8.60 9.67
N ASP A 161 12.46 -8.43 10.72
CA ASP A 161 12.07 -7.63 11.88
C ASP A 161 12.00 -6.15 11.53
N LEU A 162 12.94 -5.64 10.73
CA LEU A 162 12.90 -4.25 10.22
C LEU A 162 11.63 -3.98 9.42
N ILE A 163 11.20 -4.90 8.56
CA ILE A 163 9.93 -4.78 7.84
C ILE A 163 8.75 -4.67 8.80
N LYS A 164 8.70 -5.49 9.86
CA LYS A 164 7.63 -5.41 10.86
C LYS A 164 7.59 -4.05 11.55
N GLY A 165 8.76 -3.53 11.96
CA GLY A 165 8.87 -2.19 12.55
C GLY A 165 8.40 -1.09 11.61
N LEU A 166 8.81 -1.12 10.34
CA LEU A 166 8.39 -0.12 9.36
C LEU A 166 6.89 -0.21 9.04
N ILE A 167 6.33 -1.42 8.93
CA ILE A 167 4.88 -1.62 8.73
C ILE A 167 4.10 -1.04 9.90
N GLU A 168 4.56 -1.21 11.13
CA GLU A 168 3.90 -0.65 12.31
C GLU A 168 3.85 0.87 12.25
N ILE A 169 4.98 1.52 11.95
CA ILE A 169 5.05 2.98 11.76
C ILE A 169 4.11 3.41 10.63
N TYR A 170 4.19 2.76 9.47
CA TYR A 170 3.49 3.15 8.26
C TYR A 170 1.96 3.00 8.35
N LYS A 171 1.48 1.95 9.05
CA LYS A 171 0.04 1.69 9.23
C LYS A 171 -0.58 2.47 10.37
N SER A 172 0.21 2.99 11.29
CA SER A 172 -0.26 3.78 12.41
C SER A 172 -0.75 5.15 11.94
N ASN A 173 -1.84 5.63 12.55
CA ASN A 173 -2.44 6.92 12.18
C ASN A 173 -2.25 7.99 13.28
N ASP A 174 -1.41 7.71 14.24
CA ASP A 174 -1.07 8.63 15.33
C ASP A 174 -0.11 9.74 14.88
N GLU A 175 -0.01 10.82 15.68
CA GLU A 175 0.80 11.99 15.37
C GLU A 175 2.30 11.65 15.30
N ILE A 176 2.80 10.86 16.25
CA ILE A 176 4.22 10.55 16.34
C ILE A 176 4.66 9.69 15.15
N SER A 177 3.86 8.68 14.79
CA SER A 177 4.12 7.87 13.60
C SER A 177 4.11 8.71 12.32
N LYS A 178 3.24 9.72 12.22
CA LYS A 178 3.23 10.65 11.07
C LYS A 178 4.49 11.52 11.00
N ASP A 179 4.96 11.99 12.14
CA ASP A 179 6.22 12.74 12.21
C ASP A 179 7.41 11.85 11.84
N MET A 180 7.45 10.59 12.33
CA MET A 180 8.46 9.62 11.92
C MET A 180 8.43 9.34 10.41
N ILE A 181 7.25 9.17 9.82
CA ILE A 181 7.09 9.00 8.36
C ILE A 181 7.64 10.22 7.64
N LYS A 182 7.28 11.43 8.08
CA LYS A 182 7.75 12.67 7.47
C LYS A 182 9.28 12.78 7.49
N SER A 183 9.92 12.44 8.61
CA SER A 183 11.38 12.43 8.73
C SER A 183 12.02 11.41 7.77
N MET A 184 11.40 10.24 7.58
CA MET A 184 11.87 9.21 6.65
C MET A 184 11.60 9.60 5.18
N GLU A 185 10.54 10.35 4.87
CA GLU A 185 10.31 10.97 3.55
C GLU A 185 11.43 11.96 3.23
N ASP A 186 11.74 12.85 4.17
CA ASP A 186 12.80 13.84 3.98
C ASP A 186 14.18 13.16 3.85
N SER A 187 14.43 12.06 4.56
CA SER A 187 15.61 11.23 4.37
C SER A 187 15.67 10.66 2.94
N SER A 188 14.56 10.12 2.45
CA SER A 188 14.48 9.49 1.12
C SER A 188 14.74 10.48 -0.03
N SER A 189 14.53 11.76 0.20
CA SER A 189 14.80 12.81 -0.80
C SER A 189 16.26 12.88 -1.22
N LYS A 190 17.18 12.39 -0.38
CA LYS A 190 18.62 12.32 -0.68
C LYS A 190 18.95 11.30 -1.76
N ARG A 191 18.04 10.37 -2.06
CA ARG A 191 18.17 9.33 -3.09
C ARG A 191 19.53 8.62 -3.05
N VAL A 192 19.71 7.77 -2.08
CA VAL A 192 20.92 6.96 -1.90
C VAL A 192 20.59 5.47 -1.91
N LYS A 193 21.58 4.63 -2.09
CA LYS A 193 21.48 3.16 -1.99
C LYS A 193 20.30 2.60 -2.82
N LEU A 194 19.37 1.87 -2.24
CA LEU A 194 18.22 1.28 -2.95
C LEU A 194 17.39 2.29 -3.74
N LEU A 195 17.41 3.57 -3.33
CA LEU A 195 16.62 4.63 -3.95
C LEU A 195 17.39 5.47 -4.98
N LYS A 196 18.70 5.22 -5.18
CA LYS A 196 19.59 6.11 -5.95
C LYS A 196 19.11 6.34 -7.39
N ASP A 197 18.86 5.27 -8.11
CA ASP A 197 18.65 5.28 -9.54
C ASP A 197 17.19 5.03 -9.95
N ILE A 198 16.27 4.88 -8.97
CA ILE A 198 14.85 4.72 -9.25
C ILE A 198 14.22 6.05 -9.69
N ASN A 199 13.07 5.96 -10.38
CA ASN A 199 12.34 7.14 -10.83
C ASN A 199 12.08 8.11 -9.66
N PRO A 200 12.55 9.38 -9.73
CA PRO A 200 12.42 10.34 -8.64
C PRO A 200 10.98 10.75 -8.31
N SER A 201 10.03 10.50 -9.21
CA SER A 201 8.61 10.77 -8.94
C SER A 201 7.93 9.72 -8.04
N LEU A 202 8.60 8.61 -7.76
CA LEU A 202 8.05 7.59 -6.87
C LEU A 202 8.11 8.07 -5.42
N TYR A 203 7.03 7.83 -4.70
CA TYR A 203 7.00 8.06 -3.27
C TYR A 203 7.84 7.02 -2.54
N CYS A 204 8.70 7.47 -1.64
CA CYS A 204 9.59 6.62 -0.88
C CYS A 204 9.74 7.09 0.56
N LEU A 205 9.96 6.11 1.43
CA LEU A 205 10.50 6.30 2.79
C LEU A 205 11.80 5.53 2.86
N ASN A 206 12.80 6.04 3.58
CA ASN A 206 13.93 5.17 3.90
C ASN A 206 14.60 5.47 5.24
N LYS A 207 15.28 4.46 5.75
CA LYS A 207 16.25 4.58 6.84
C LYS A 207 17.50 3.78 6.49
N THR A 208 18.60 4.48 6.26
CA THR A 208 19.89 3.85 5.99
C THR A 208 20.66 3.53 7.27
N GLY A 209 21.60 2.61 7.17
CA GLY A 209 22.53 2.27 8.24
C GLY A 209 23.93 2.03 7.68
N GLU A 210 24.97 2.57 8.35
CA GLU A 210 26.34 2.56 7.87
C GLU A 210 27.30 2.30 9.02
N LEU A 211 28.20 1.33 8.80
CA LEU A 211 29.39 1.08 9.62
C LEU A 211 30.54 0.69 8.69
N LYS A 212 31.71 0.40 9.24
CA LYS A 212 32.80 -0.14 8.43
C LYS A 212 32.34 -1.45 7.76
N ASN A 213 32.45 -1.52 6.44
CA ASN A 213 32.04 -2.65 5.59
C ASN A 213 30.52 -3.00 5.63
N ILE A 214 29.68 -2.14 6.19
CA ILE A 214 28.24 -2.36 6.33
C ILE A 214 27.49 -1.21 5.68
N GLU A 215 26.61 -1.55 4.74
CA GLU A 215 25.73 -0.63 4.03
C GLU A 215 24.31 -1.20 4.00
N ASN A 216 23.51 -0.81 4.98
CA ASN A 216 22.13 -1.25 5.13
C ASN A 216 21.16 -0.22 4.57
N ASP A 217 19.99 -0.68 4.13
CA ASP A 217 18.87 0.19 3.73
C ASP A 217 17.53 -0.50 3.99
N LEU A 218 16.62 0.23 4.59
CA LEU A 218 15.23 -0.13 4.79
C LEU A 218 14.38 0.89 4.04
N SER A 219 13.82 0.51 2.91
CA SER A 219 13.09 1.40 2.02
C SER A 219 11.68 0.92 1.76
N LEU A 220 10.70 1.82 1.85
CA LEU A 220 9.36 1.64 1.33
C LEU A 220 9.26 2.41 0.02
N ILE A 221 8.73 1.76 -1.00
CA ILE A 221 8.58 2.32 -2.35
C ILE A 221 7.12 2.13 -2.78
N ASN A 222 6.54 3.19 -3.34
CA ASN A 222 5.19 3.17 -3.89
C ASN A 222 5.22 3.57 -5.36
N THR A 223 4.80 2.65 -6.24
CA THR A 223 4.74 2.85 -7.69
C THR A 223 3.46 3.56 -8.14
N GLY A 224 2.58 3.89 -7.19
CA GLY A 224 1.22 4.37 -7.45
C GLY A 224 0.19 3.25 -7.61
N LYS A 225 0.61 1.99 -7.76
CA LYS A 225 -0.24 0.80 -7.83
C LYS A 225 0.17 -0.28 -6.85
N SER A 226 1.45 -0.51 -6.70
CA SER A 226 2.03 -1.40 -5.70
C SER A 226 2.78 -0.59 -4.65
N SER A 227 2.66 -1.01 -3.40
CA SER A 227 3.50 -0.53 -2.29
C SER A 227 4.24 -1.72 -1.72
N PHE A 228 5.55 -1.61 -1.63
CA PHE A 228 6.39 -2.67 -1.10
C PHE A 228 7.55 -2.11 -0.28
N ILE A 229 8.11 -2.95 0.58
CA ILE A 229 9.26 -2.65 1.40
C ILE A 229 10.41 -3.56 0.96
N ILE A 230 11.60 -2.98 0.83
CA ILE A 230 12.87 -3.68 0.72
C ILE A 230 13.63 -3.42 2.01
N SER A 231 13.95 -4.47 2.75
CA SER A 231 14.85 -4.43 3.90
C SER A 231 16.11 -5.18 3.55
N LEU A 232 17.21 -4.47 3.46
CA LEU A 232 18.51 -5.01 3.06
C LEU A 232 19.56 -4.73 4.13
N LEU A 233 20.14 -5.80 4.62
CA LEU A 233 21.34 -5.77 5.46
C LEU A 233 22.48 -6.35 4.65
N THR A 234 23.63 -5.68 4.62
CA THR A 234 24.82 -6.18 3.89
C THR A 234 26.10 -5.99 4.67
N GLU A 235 27.02 -6.92 4.46
CA GLU A 235 28.39 -6.85 4.95
C GLU A 235 29.38 -7.22 3.82
N ASP A 236 30.35 -6.34 3.57
CA ASP A 236 31.42 -6.57 2.59
C ASP A 236 32.55 -7.35 3.25
N ARG A 237 32.44 -8.70 3.29
CA ARG A 237 33.49 -9.59 3.74
C ARG A 237 34.56 -9.89 2.67
N ALA A 238 34.24 -9.60 1.42
CA ALA A 238 35.11 -9.81 0.28
C ALA A 238 36.10 -8.66 0.02
N ASN A 239 36.00 -7.57 0.81
CA ASN A 239 36.77 -6.33 0.66
C ASN A 239 36.65 -5.69 -0.74
N LEU A 240 35.44 -5.67 -1.29
CA LEU A 240 35.15 -5.00 -2.57
C LEU A 240 35.27 -3.47 -2.46
N GLY A 241 35.13 -2.94 -1.26
CA GLY A 241 35.12 -1.52 -0.94
C GLY A 241 33.74 -0.90 -1.03
N ARG A 242 33.58 0.20 -0.28
CA ARG A 242 32.29 0.87 -0.07
C ARG A 242 31.60 1.27 -1.37
N ASP A 243 32.34 1.85 -2.33
CA ASP A 243 31.76 2.34 -3.58
C ASP A 243 31.16 1.19 -4.41
N MET A 244 31.85 0.06 -4.45
CA MET A 244 31.34 -1.14 -5.13
C MET A 244 30.10 -1.70 -4.41
N GLN A 245 30.13 -1.80 -3.09
CA GLN A 245 29.00 -2.24 -2.29
C GLN A 245 27.76 -1.37 -2.55
N ILE A 246 27.91 -0.04 -2.49
CA ILE A 246 26.82 0.91 -2.79
C ILE A 246 26.33 0.75 -4.24
N LYS A 247 27.23 0.57 -5.21
CA LYS A 247 26.85 0.36 -6.61
C LYS A 247 25.99 -0.88 -6.80
N LEU A 248 26.35 -1.98 -6.14
CA LEU A 248 25.56 -3.22 -6.16
C LEU A 248 24.17 -3.01 -5.57
N ILE A 249 24.06 -2.27 -4.47
CA ILE A 249 22.80 -1.92 -3.81
C ILE A 249 21.94 -1.00 -4.70
N ASN A 250 22.55 -0.02 -5.37
CA ASN A 250 21.83 0.85 -6.31
C ASN A 250 21.19 0.05 -7.45
N ASN A 251 21.96 -0.81 -8.09
CA ASN A 251 21.47 -1.67 -9.16
C ASN A 251 20.33 -2.59 -8.68
N LEU A 252 20.50 -3.20 -7.50
CA LEU A 252 19.48 -4.04 -6.90
C LEU A 252 18.16 -3.29 -6.68
N GLY A 253 18.23 -2.10 -6.10
CA GLY A 253 17.05 -1.26 -5.87
C GLY A 253 16.34 -0.87 -7.15
N LEU A 254 17.09 -0.49 -8.19
CA LEU A 254 16.57 -0.18 -9.51
C LEU A 254 15.85 -1.38 -10.13
N GLU A 255 16.51 -2.53 -10.21
CA GLU A 255 15.98 -3.73 -10.87
C GLU A 255 14.73 -4.27 -10.17
N ILE A 256 14.70 -4.31 -8.83
CA ILE A 256 13.51 -4.70 -8.08
C ILE A 256 12.36 -3.70 -8.33
N THR A 257 12.64 -2.41 -8.31
CA THR A 257 11.61 -1.39 -8.54
C THR A 257 11.05 -1.47 -9.96
N GLU A 258 11.89 -1.68 -10.96
CA GLU A 258 11.47 -1.87 -12.35
C GLU A 258 10.60 -3.13 -12.51
N ALA A 259 10.92 -4.22 -11.84
CA ALA A 259 10.11 -5.44 -11.85
C ALA A 259 8.68 -5.15 -11.35
N PHE A 260 8.51 -4.43 -10.26
CA PHE A 260 7.18 -4.00 -9.78
C PHE A 260 6.48 -3.05 -10.77
N VAL A 261 7.19 -2.09 -11.35
CA VAL A 261 6.61 -1.16 -12.34
C VAL A 261 6.14 -1.91 -13.60
N ILE A 262 6.91 -2.88 -14.07
CA ILE A 262 6.54 -3.73 -15.22
C ILE A 262 5.31 -4.58 -14.89
N TYR A 263 5.30 -5.20 -13.70
CA TYR A 263 4.16 -5.96 -13.20
C TYR A 263 2.90 -5.10 -13.14
N ASP A 264 2.96 -3.91 -12.56
CA ASP A 264 1.84 -2.97 -12.45
C ASP A 264 1.27 -2.56 -13.81
N LYS A 265 2.15 -2.29 -14.80
CA LYS A 265 1.73 -2.00 -16.19
C LYS A 265 1.00 -3.18 -16.80
N LYS A 266 1.51 -4.39 -16.62
CA LYS A 266 0.94 -5.62 -17.18
C LYS A 266 -0.43 -5.91 -16.56
N MET A 267 -0.55 -5.79 -15.23
CA MET A 267 -1.82 -5.98 -14.52
C MET A 267 -2.87 -4.95 -14.94
N THR A 268 -2.45 -3.72 -15.21
CA THR A 268 -3.34 -2.68 -15.76
C THR A 268 -3.90 -3.06 -17.12
N LEU A 269 -3.02 -3.48 -18.03
CA LEU A 269 -3.45 -3.90 -19.38
C LEU A 269 -4.40 -5.10 -19.33
N LEU A 270 -4.12 -6.07 -18.46
CA LEU A 270 -5.00 -7.24 -18.28
C LEU A 270 -6.38 -6.82 -17.75
N LYS A 271 -6.43 -5.90 -16.78
CA LYS A 271 -7.70 -5.35 -16.27
C LYS A 271 -8.47 -4.63 -17.37
N GLU A 272 -7.82 -3.76 -18.14
CA GLU A 272 -8.46 -3.05 -19.24
C GLU A 272 -9.00 -3.99 -20.32
N GLN A 273 -8.26 -5.03 -20.67
CA GLN A 273 -8.72 -6.07 -21.63
C GLN A 273 -9.94 -6.81 -21.09
N LYS A 274 -9.92 -7.20 -19.81
CA LYS A 274 -11.04 -7.86 -19.15
C LYS A 274 -12.28 -6.96 -19.14
N GLU A 275 -12.12 -5.68 -18.77
CA GLU A 275 -13.21 -4.70 -18.78
C GLU A 275 -13.83 -4.54 -20.18
N ARG A 276 -13.00 -4.41 -21.22
CA ARG A 276 -13.50 -4.31 -22.61
C ARG A 276 -14.29 -5.54 -23.02
N ALA A 277 -13.83 -6.73 -22.64
CA ALA A 277 -14.52 -7.98 -22.91
C ALA A 277 -15.85 -8.10 -22.14
N GLU A 278 -15.93 -7.59 -20.90
CA GLU A 278 -17.15 -7.54 -20.11
C GLU A 278 -18.16 -6.57 -20.72
N ILE A 279 -17.73 -5.34 -21.06
CA ILE A 279 -18.60 -4.33 -21.69
C ILE A 279 -19.18 -4.83 -23.02
N SER A 280 -18.39 -5.53 -23.84
CA SER A 280 -18.84 -6.04 -25.14
C SER A 280 -19.93 -7.11 -25.03
N ARG A 281 -20.07 -7.74 -23.85
CA ARG A 281 -21.10 -8.78 -23.57
C ARG A 281 -22.39 -8.20 -22.99
N MET A 282 -22.42 -6.91 -22.68
CA MET A 282 -23.57 -6.27 -22.04
C MET A 282 -24.58 -5.82 -23.10
N ASP A 283 -25.67 -6.56 -23.19
CA ASP A 283 -26.75 -6.33 -24.15
C ASP A 283 -27.96 -5.59 -23.56
N THR A 284 -28.11 -5.61 -22.22
CA THR A 284 -29.24 -5.00 -21.52
C THR A 284 -28.88 -3.79 -20.69
N THR A 285 -29.87 -2.97 -20.37
CA THR A 285 -29.71 -1.76 -19.54
C THR A 285 -29.37 -2.14 -18.10
N GLU A 286 -29.96 -3.21 -17.58
CA GLU A 286 -29.71 -3.73 -16.24
C GLU A 286 -28.24 -4.14 -16.07
N LYS A 287 -27.67 -4.85 -17.06
CA LYS A 287 -26.24 -5.22 -17.04
C LYS A 287 -25.35 -3.99 -17.08
N LYS A 288 -25.65 -2.99 -17.91
CA LYS A 288 -24.88 -1.74 -17.96
C LYS A 288 -24.94 -0.96 -16.65
N LEU A 289 -26.10 -0.95 -16.01
CA LEU A 289 -26.28 -0.30 -14.71
C LEU A 289 -25.50 -1.04 -13.61
N ALA A 290 -25.62 -2.38 -13.56
CA ALA A 290 -24.86 -3.22 -12.63
C ALA A 290 -23.35 -3.04 -12.80
N TYR A 291 -22.90 -2.96 -14.04
CA TYR A 291 -21.49 -2.70 -14.34
C TYR A 291 -21.02 -1.32 -13.87
N ALA A 292 -21.81 -0.28 -14.06
CA ALA A 292 -21.50 1.05 -13.57
C ALA A 292 -21.36 1.08 -12.03
N ILE A 293 -22.23 0.34 -11.33
CA ILE A 293 -22.16 0.20 -9.88
C ILE A 293 -20.89 -0.54 -9.47
N TYR A 294 -20.59 -1.65 -10.14
CA TYR A 294 -19.34 -2.41 -9.91
C TYR A 294 -18.09 -1.56 -10.12
N LYS A 295 -18.07 -0.73 -11.17
CA LYS A 295 -16.95 0.18 -11.44
C LYS A 295 -16.81 1.29 -10.38
N ASN A 296 -17.92 1.74 -9.78
CA ASN A 296 -17.85 2.67 -8.66
C ASN A 296 -17.16 2.06 -7.44
N GLN A 297 -17.17 0.75 -7.26
CA GLN A 297 -16.44 0.07 -6.19
C GLN A 297 -14.95 0.38 -6.23
N ILE A 298 -14.36 0.55 -7.41
CA ILE A 298 -12.94 0.90 -7.56
C ILE A 298 -12.61 2.22 -6.84
N SER A 299 -13.54 3.19 -6.85
CA SER A 299 -13.36 4.45 -6.12
C SER A 299 -13.34 4.26 -4.61
N TYR A 300 -14.09 3.28 -4.10
CA TYR A 300 -14.08 2.95 -2.67
C TYR A 300 -12.79 2.27 -2.25
N ASP A 301 -12.32 1.33 -3.07
CA ASP A 301 -11.08 0.61 -2.79
C ASP A 301 -9.91 1.60 -2.75
N ALA A 302 -9.85 2.53 -3.72
CA ALA A 302 -8.86 3.59 -3.75
C ALA A 302 -8.98 4.56 -2.55
N ALA A 303 -10.21 4.97 -2.19
CA ALA A 303 -10.44 5.83 -1.03
C ALA A 303 -10.14 5.12 0.29
N SER A 304 -10.44 3.81 0.39
CA SER A 304 -10.09 3.00 1.56
C SER A 304 -8.59 2.87 1.74
N LEU A 305 -7.85 2.72 0.65
CA LEU A 305 -6.39 2.70 0.67
C LEU A 305 -5.84 4.06 1.14
N LEU A 306 -6.39 5.17 0.62
CA LEU A 306 -6.04 6.52 1.05
C LEU A 306 -6.22 6.73 2.56
N LEU A 307 -7.30 6.17 3.13
CA LEU A 307 -7.55 6.25 4.57
C LEU A 307 -6.55 5.44 5.42
N LYS A 308 -5.96 4.40 4.86
CA LYS A 308 -5.01 3.51 5.56
C LYS A 308 -3.56 3.98 5.43
N THR A 309 -3.24 4.78 4.43
CA THR A 309 -1.87 5.22 4.12
C THR A 309 -1.71 6.71 4.41
N ASN A 310 -0.53 7.10 4.84
CA ASN A 310 -0.19 8.52 5.02
C ASN A 310 0.32 9.16 3.72
N SER A 311 0.56 8.35 2.69
CA SER A 311 1.04 8.79 1.38
C SER A 311 -0.13 9.11 0.45
N VAL A 312 -0.20 10.35 0.02
CA VAL A 312 -1.37 10.86 -0.70
C VAL A 312 -1.12 11.05 -2.19
N ASP A 313 0.05 11.51 -2.56
CA ASP A 313 0.24 12.02 -3.93
C ASP A 313 0.12 10.92 -4.98
N ASN A 314 0.70 9.76 -4.74
CA ASN A 314 0.62 8.62 -5.66
C ASN A 314 -0.77 7.96 -5.71
N ILE A 315 -1.51 8.00 -4.60
CA ILE A 315 -2.88 7.47 -4.52
C ILE A 315 -3.88 8.48 -5.09
N ARG A 316 -3.61 9.78 -4.93
CA ARG A 316 -4.45 10.87 -5.45
C ARG A 316 -4.71 10.72 -6.95
N GLU A 317 -3.66 10.54 -7.75
CA GLU A 317 -3.82 10.39 -9.20
C GLU A 317 -4.66 9.17 -9.57
N ASN A 318 -4.44 8.04 -8.91
CA ASN A 318 -5.23 6.82 -9.12
C ASN A 318 -6.69 7.01 -8.70
N LEU A 319 -6.93 7.70 -7.59
CA LEU A 319 -8.27 7.97 -7.09
C LEU A 319 -9.01 8.96 -8.00
N GLU A 320 -8.36 10.03 -8.47
CA GLU A 320 -8.92 10.99 -9.42
C GLU A 320 -9.29 10.32 -10.75
N ARG A 321 -8.41 9.46 -11.28
CA ARG A 321 -8.69 8.69 -12.49
C ARG A 321 -9.87 7.73 -12.31
N SER A 322 -9.93 7.03 -11.19
CA SER A 322 -11.02 6.13 -10.85
C SER A 322 -12.34 6.90 -10.68
N ASN A 323 -12.33 8.03 -9.98
CA ASN A 323 -13.50 8.89 -9.79
C ASN A 323 -14.04 9.42 -11.12
N LYS A 324 -13.17 9.92 -12.00
CA LYS A 324 -13.55 10.41 -13.32
C LYS A 324 -14.20 9.32 -14.19
N LYS A 325 -13.62 8.12 -14.15
CA LYS A 325 -14.14 6.95 -14.87
C LYS A 325 -15.48 6.49 -14.31
N SER A 326 -15.62 6.42 -12.99
CA SER A 326 -16.86 6.05 -12.30
C SER A 326 -17.96 7.08 -12.53
N GLU A 327 -17.65 8.37 -12.51
CA GLU A 327 -18.61 9.44 -12.80
C GLU A 327 -19.21 9.30 -14.20
N TYR A 328 -18.39 9.03 -15.21
CA TYR A 328 -18.87 8.80 -16.57
C TYR A 328 -19.82 7.59 -16.66
N LEU A 329 -19.48 6.48 -15.99
CA LEU A 329 -20.31 5.28 -15.99
C LEU A 329 -21.62 5.50 -15.21
N VAL A 330 -21.56 6.25 -14.10
CA VAL A 330 -22.74 6.64 -13.32
C VAL A 330 -23.72 7.48 -14.16
N ILE A 331 -23.20 8.44 -14.93
CA ILE A 331 -24.04 9.25 -15.84
C ILE A 331 -24.72 8.34 -16.87
N ARG A 332 -23.99 7.47 -17.54
CA ARG A 332 -24.55 6.55 -18.55
C ARG A 332 -25.59 5.57 -17.96
N ALA A 333 -25.32 5.05 -16.76
CA ALA A 333 -26.25 4.17 -16.06
C ALA A 333 -27.55 4.92 -15.67
N SER A 334 -27.44 6.18 -15.21
CA SER A 334 -28.59 7.04 -14.91
C SER A 334 -29.46 7.29 -16.13
N ASP A 335 -28.85 7.62 -17.27
CA ASP A 335 -29.57 7.86 -18.52
C ASP A 335 -30.30 6.59 -19.00
N SER A 336 -29.68 5.42 -18.81
CA SER A 336 -30.29 4.14 -19.12
C SER A 336 -31.46 3.82 -18.19
N LEU A 337 -31.31 4.09 -16.91
CA LEU A 337 -32.39 3.93 -15.90
C LEU A 337 -33.55 4.88 -16.16
N ALA A 338 -33.27 6.13 -16.55
CA ALA A 338 -34.29 7.11 -16.93
C ALA A 338 -35.12 6.64 -18.13
N LYS A 339 -34.49 6.03 -19.14
CA LYS A 339 -35.18 5.45 -20.29
C LYS A 339 -36.10 4.29 -19.90
N LEU A 340 -35.65 3.41 -18.99
CA LEU A 340 -36.48 2.31 -18.47
C LEU A 340 -37.70 2.80 -17.70
N THR A 341 -37.56 3.85 -16.92
CA THR A 341 -38.61 4.39 -16.07
C THR A 341 -39.49 5.44 -16.78
N LYS A 342 -39.17 5.73 -18.05
CA LYS A 342 -39.84 6.81 -18.86
C LYS A 342 -39.76 8.21 -18.20
N ASN A 343 -38.81 8.42 -17.29
CA ASN A 343 -38.59 9.69 -16.62
C ASN A 343 -37.49 10.49 -17.32
N LYS A 344 -37.70 11.78 -17.55
CA LYS A 344 -36.66 12.69 -18.02
C LYS A 344 -35.81 13.13 -16.81
N MET A 345 -34.51 13.03 -16.95
CA MET A 345 -33.54 13.48 -15.94
C MET A 345 -32.82 14.72 -16.44
N GLU A 346 -33.07 15.86 -15.79
CA GLU A 346 -32.56 17.16 -16.26
C GLU A 346 -31.31 17.63 -15.48
N SER A 347 -31.14 17.22 -14.22
CA SER A 347 -30.02 17.61 -13.38
C SER A 347 -29.44 16.44 -12.58
N LYS A 348 -28.26 16.65 -11.93
CA LYS A 348 -27.65 15.68 -11.04
C LYS A 348 -28.53 15.40 -9.80
N ASP A 349 -29.16 16.44 -9.27
CA ASP A 349 -30.05 16.34 -8.11
C ASP A 349 -31.34 15.61 -8.47
N ASP A 350 -31.89 15.85 -9.67
CA ASP A 350 -33.05 15.11 -10.18
C ASP A 350 -32.75 13.62 -10.38
N ARG A 351 -31.54 13.27 -10.82
CA ARG A 351 -31.11 11.87 -10.94
C ARG A 351 -31.15 11.17 -9.60
N THR A 352 -30.63 11.81 -8.57
CA THR A 352 -30.61 11.28 -7.19
C THR A 352 -32.02 11.14 -6.63
N LEU A 353 -32.87 12.16 -6.82
CA LEU A 353 -34.28 12.15 -6.39
C LEU A 353 -35.10 11.08 -7.12
N ASN A 354 -34.87 10.90 -8.42
CA ASN A 354 -35.57 9.86 -9.19
C ASN A 354 -35.13 8.44 -8.79
N LEU A 355 -33.88 8.26 -8.43
CA LEU A 355 -33.41 7.00 -7.85
C LEU A 355 -34.06 6.71 -6.49
N ILE A 356 -34.20 7.74 -5.64
CA ILE A 356 -34.89 7.64 -4.35
C ILE A 356 -36.37 7.31 -4.57
N ARG A 357 -37.04 7.97 -5.51
CA ARG A 357 -38.47 7.71 -5.84
C ARG A 357 -38.68 6.30 -6.36
N LEU A 358 -37.77 5.75 -7.14
CA LEU A 358 -37.79 4.35 -7.60
C LEU A 358 -37.77 3.37 -6.45
N ILE A 359 -37.07 3.68 -5.37
CA ILE A 359 -36.95 2.85 -4.16
C ILE A 359 -38.30 2.73 -3.43
N TYR A 360 -39.18 3.71 -3.58
CA TYR A 360 -40.45 3.83 -2.85
C TYR A 360 -41.73 3.60 -3.69
N THR A 361 -41.61 3.21 -4.98
CA THR A 361 -42.77 2.98 -5.85
C THR A 361 -43.16 1.48 -5.93
N ASP A 362 -44.47 1.18 -5.85
CA ASP A 362 -45.10 -0.14 -5.71
C ASP A 362 -45.41 -0.96 -6.99
N LYS A 363 -44.67 -2.06 -7.42
CA LYS A 363 -44.98 -3.21 -8.31
C LYS A 363 -43.99 -4.36 -8.22
N GLU A 364 -44.43 -5.64 -8.07
CA GLU A 364 -43.69 -6.61 -7.24
C GLU A 364 -42.50 -7.42 -7.78
N ASP A 365 -42.27 -7.66 -9.05
CA ASP A 365 -41.23 -8.63 -9.46
C ASP A 365 -40.03 -8.06 -10.25
N ILE A 366 -40.28 -7.18 -11.18
CA ILE A 366 -39.20 -6.41 -11.86
C ILE A 366 -38.63 -5.36 -10.89
N ARG A 367 -39.33 -5.11 -9.82
CA ARG A 367 -39.07 -4.11 -8.79
C ARG A 367 -37.91 -4.43 -7.86
N GLN A 368 -37.75 -5.68 -7.37
CA GLN A 368 -36.70 -5.98 -6.41
C GLN A 368 -35.31 -5.79 -7.01
N ILE A 369 -35.12 -6.19 -8.27
CA ILE A 369 -33.88 -6.01 -9.00
C ILE A 369 -33.62 -4.53 -9.25
N ASN A 370 -34.61 -3.80 -9.79
CA ASN A 370 -34.46 -2.36 -10.08
C ASN A 370 -34.32 -1.52 -8.81
N THR A 371 -35.03 -1.88 -7.73
CA THR A 371 -34.88 -1.19 -6.42
C THR A 371 -33.50 -1.43 -5.84
N SER A 372 -33.00 -2.67 -5.88
CA SER A 372 -31.66 -3.00 -5.39
C SER A 372 -30.56 -2.28 -6.20
N LEU A 373 -30.72 -2.22 -7.53
CA LEU A 373 -29.78 -1.50 -8.40
C LEU A 373 -29.85 0.01 -8.17
N ALA A 374 -31.04 0.59 -8.01
CA ALA A 374 -31.20 2.00 -7.74
C ALA A 374 -30.60 2.39 -6.37
N LEU A 375 -30.80 1.54 -5.35
CA LEU A 375 -30.22 1.75 -4.03
C LEU A 375 -28.68 1.62 -4.06
N ALA A 376 -28.16 0.62 -4.74
CA ALA A 376 -26.73 0.45 -4.91
C ALA A 376 -26.11 1.65 -5.66
N PHE A 377 -26.77 2.10 -6.72
CA PHE A 377 -26.36 3.27 -7.47
C PHE A 377 -26.35 4.54 -6.60
N TYR A 378 -27.39 4.76 -5.82
CA TYR A 378 -27.50 5.89 -4.91
C TYR A 378 -26.39 5.88 -3.84
N ASN A 379 -26.16 4.76 -3.18
CA ASN A 379 -25.11 4.62 -2.18
C ASN A 379 -23.72 4.81 -2.79
N ASN A 380 -23.49 4.24 -3.96
CA ASN A 380 -22.23 4.41 -4.69
C ASN A 380 -21.97 5.86 -5.06
N ASN A 381 -22.99 6.59 -5.51
CA ASN A 381 -22.86 8.00 -5.83
C ASN A 381 -22.50 8.83 -4.58
N ARG A 382 -23.10 8.54 -3.43
CA ARG A 382 -22.74 9.20 -2.15
C ARG A 382 -21.30 8.93 -1.75
N SER A 383 -20.78 7.73 -1.95
CA SER A 383 -19.38 7.41 -1.65
C SER A 383 -18.43 8.07 -2.64
N LEU A 384 -18.81 8.17 -3.91
CA LEU A 384 -18.04 8.92 -4.90
C LEU A 384 -17.91 10.40 -4.51
N GLU A 385 -18.99 11.03 -4.04
CA GLU A 385 -18.96 12.41 -3.54
C GLU A 385 -18.09 12.54 -2.28
N ALA A 386 -18.16 11.57 -1.37
CA ALA A 386 -17.29 11.54 -0.19
C ALA A 386 -15.81 11.38 -0.56
N ALA A 387 -15.49 10.52 -1.55
CA ALA A 387 -14.15 10.35 -2.05
C ALA A 387 -13.61 11.62 -2.74
N LYS A 388 -14.43 12.31 -3.53
CA LYS A 388 -14.08 13.60 -4.13
C LYS A 388 -13.78 14.65 -3.06
N THR A 389 -14.63 14.75 -2.06
CA THR A 389 -14.43 15.69 -0.95
C THR A 389 -13.15 15.37 -0.17
N LEU A 390 -12.82 14.10 -0.01
CA LEU A 390 -11.57 13.66 0.63
C LEU A 390 -10.35 14.11 -0.17
N LEU A 391 -10.39 13.98 -1.50
CA LEU A 391 -9.33 14.44 -2.40
C LEU A 391 -9.14 15.96 -2.35
N GLU A 392 -10.25 16.72 -2.38
CA GLU A 392 -10.21 18.18 -2.38
C GLU A 392 -9.68 18.77 -1.07
N LYS A 393 -10.01 18.14 0.07
CA LYS A 393 -9.69 18.66 1.40
C LYS A 393 -8.40 18.13 2.03
N SER A 394 -7.55 17.44 1.29
CA SER A 394 -6.29 16.88 1.80
C SER A 394 -6.45 15.48 2.45
N PRO A 395 -5.37 14.68 2.49
CA PRO A 395 -5.31 13.37 3.12
C PRO A 395 -5.57 13.36 4.63
N ARG A 396 -5.40 14.49 5.27
CA ARG A 396 -5.74 14.73 6.68
C ARG A 396 -7.20 15.17 6.84
N ALA A 397 -8.08 14.81 5.89
CA ALA A 397 -9.48 15.14 5.94
C ALA A 397 -10.10 14.79 7.29
N SER A 398 -11.05 15.61 7.73
CA SER A 398 -11.70 15.51 9.03
C SER A 398 -12.24 14.10 9.29
N LEU A 399 -12.29 13.70 10.55
CA LEU A 399 -12.87 12.43 11.01
C LEU A 399 -14.29 12.21 10.46
N ASP A 400 -15.06 13.29 10.27
CA ASP A 400 -16.41 13.25 9.72
C ASP A 400 -16.45 12.72 8.28
N ILE A 401 -15.58 13.20 7.39
CA ILE A 401 -15.51 12.73 6.00
C ILE A 401 -15.06 11.27 5.94
N ARG A 402 -14.09 10.90 6.77
CA ARG A 402 -13.61 9.51 6.88
C ARG A 402 -14.72 8.57 7.34
N SER A 403 -15.46 8.97 8.37
CA SER A 403 -16.59 8.20 8.91
C SER A 403 -17.69 8.03 7.88
N LYS A 404 -18.06 9.09 7.15
CA LYS A 404 -19.04 9.04 6.07
C LYS A 404 -18.61 8.11 4.94
N LEU A 405 -17.34 8.19 4.53
CA LEU A 405 -16.80 7.31 3.49
C LEU A 405 -16.82 5.83 3.91
N LEU A 406 -16.37 5.52 5.12
CA LEU A 406 -16.37 4.16 5.64
C LEU A 406 -17.79 3.59 5.79
N ALA A 407 -18.75 4.39 6.28
CA ALA A 407 -20.14 3.99 6.36
C ALA A 407 -20.76 3.71 4.98
N ASN A 408 -20.44 4.55 3.99
CA ASN A 408 -20.92 4.33 2.63
C ASN A 408 -20.28 3.10 1.96
N ILE A 409 -18.99 2.84 2.19
CA ILE A 409 -18.33 1.60 1.73
C ILE A 409 -19.09 0.39 2.25
N LYS A 410 -19.29 0.32 3.56
CA LYS A 410 -19.99 -0.80 4.20
C LYS A 410 -21.41 -1.00 3.66
N ASN A 411 -22.17 0.09 3.51
CA ASN A 411 -23.55 0.04 3.01
C ASN A 411 -23.64 -0.34 1.52
N SER A 412 -22.58 -0.08 0.76
CA SER A 412 -22.55 -0.35 -0.69
C SER A 412 -22.09 -1.75 -1.04
N GLU A 413 -21.28 -2.39 -0.19
CA GLU A 413 -20.75 -3.75 -0.44
C GLU A 413 -21.87 -4.76 -0.73
N GLU A 414 -22.92 -4.78 0.10
CA GLU A 414 -24.06 -5.67 -0.09
C GLU A 414 -24.81 -5.42 -1.40
N MET A 415 -24.98 -4.14 -1.78
CA MET A 415 -25.69 -3.78 -3.00
C MET A 415 -24.85 -4.04 -4.26
N VAL A 416 -23.53 -3.88 -4.17
CA VAL A 416 -22.59 -4.24 -5.24
C VAL A 416 -22.62 -5.75 -5.48
N GLU A 417 -22.66 -6.58 -4.43
CA GLU A 417 -22.79 -8.03 -4.58
C GLU A 417 -24.13 -8.44 -5.23
N LYS A 418 -25.22 -7.74 -4.92
CA LYS A 418 -26.49 -7.93 -5.61
C LYS A 418 -26.39 -7.55 -7.10
N ALA A 419 -25.71 -6.46 -7.42
CA ALA A 419 -25.49 -6.02 -8.79
C ALA A 419 -24.62 -6.99 -9.59
N LYS A 420 -23.55 -7.53 -8.98
CA LYS A 420 -22.68 -8.56 -9.61
C LYS A 420 -23.42 -9.82 -10.02
N LYS A 421 -24.46 -10.21 -9.27
CA LYS A 421 -25.26 -11.41 -9.61
C LYS A 421 -26.10 -11.24 -10.89
N ILE A 422 -26.31 -10.02 -11.33
CA ILE A 422 -27.04 -9.67 -12.54
C ILE A 422 -26.12 -9.66 -13.76
N LEU A 423 -24.82 -9.35 -13.56
CA LEU A 423 -23.76 -9.42 -14.58
C LEU A 423 -23.43 -10.87 -14.95
#